data_8144968257efbbb6c0e8d8cfa13d854f
#
_entry.id   8144968257efbbb6c0e8d8cfa13d854f
#
_cell.length_a   1.000
_cell.length_b   1.000
_cell.length_c   1.000
_cell.angle_alpha   90.00
_cell.angle_beta   90.00
_cell.angle_gamma   90.00
#
_symmetry.space_group_name_H-M   'P 1'
#
loop_
_entity.id
_entity.type
_entity.pdbx_description
1 polymer ?
#
loop_
_entity_poly.entity_id
_entity_poly.type
_entity_poly.pdbx_seq_one_letter_code
_entity_poly.pdbx_strand_id
1 'polypeptide(L)'
;MFIQTEATPNPATLKFLPGRVVMPEGTFEAKTPEQGEVSPLAQRLFAVPGVTGVFFGYDFVTVTKADGEWQHLKPAILGGIMEHFMTGAPLFANGYGATE
;
A
#
# COMPACT_ATOMS: atom_id res chain seq x y z
N MET A 1 -15.68 -3.51 -3.24
CA MET A 1 -14.85 -3.10 -2.10
C MET A 1 -14.82 -1.59 -2.01
N PHE A 2 -15.03 -1.06 -0.83
CA PHE A 2 -15.04 0.37 -0.61
C PHE A 2 -13.81 0.76 0.21
N ILE A 3 -12.98 1.63 -0.34
CA ILE A 3 -11.73 2.04 0.31
C ILE A 3 -11.86 3.50 0.70
N GLN A 4 -11.76 3.78 2.01
CA GLN A 4 -11.78 5.14 2.51
C GLN A 4 -10.37 5.70 2.55
N THR A 5 -10.28 7.02 2.50
CA THR A 5 -8.99 7.70 2.61
C THR A 5 -9.05 8.69 3.76
N GLU A 6 -7.91 8.88 4.43
CA GLU A 6 -7.77 9.85 5.52
C GLU A 6 -6.50 10.64 5.32
N ALA A 7 -6.60 11.94 5.55
CA ALA A 7 -5.41 12.78 5.55
C ALA A 7 -4.54 12.44 6.76
N THR A 8 -3.24 12.63 6.60
CA THR A 8 -2.29 12.47 7.71
C THR A 8 -1.65 13.83 7.98
N PRO A 9 -0.93 13.98 9.11
CA PRO A 9 -0.22 15.22 9.38
C PRO A 9 0.80 15.59 8.30
N ASN A 10 1.27 14.60 7.54
CA ASN A 10 2.21 14.85 6.45
C ASN A 10 1.43 14.91 5.13
N PRO A 11 1.39 16.08 4.47
CA PRO A 11 0.63 16.19 3.21
C PRO A 11 1.16 15.31 2.08
N ALA A 12 2.38 14.81 2.20
CA ALA A 12 2.93 13.90 1.20
C ALA A 12 2.50 12.45 1.44
N THR A 13 1.76 12.18 2.52
CA THR A 13 1.33 10.83 2.89
C THR A 13 -0.17 10.78 3.04
N LEU A 14 -0.80 9.78 2.44
CA LEU A 14 -2.24 9.58 2.53
C LEU A 14 -2.50 8.17 3.04
N LYS A 15 -3.52 8.03 3.90
CA LYS A 15 -3.87 6.77 4.52
C LYS A 15 -5.08 6.18 3.81
N PHE A 16 -5.01 4.90 3.49
CA PHE A 16 -6.08 4.18 2.79
C PHE A 16 -6.58 3.06 3.69
N LEU A 17 -7.91 2.98 3.83
CA LEU A 17 -8.55 1.99 4.69
C LEU A 17 -9.45 1.11 3.84
N PRO A 18 -8.97 -0.10 3.49
CA PRO A 18 -9.74 -0.98 2.61
C PRO A 18 -10.91 -1.68 3.28
N GLY A 19 -11.09 -1.51 4.59
CA GLY A 19 -12.19 -2.14 5.29
C GLY A 19 -11.96 -3.60 5.61
N ARG A 20 -10.71 -4.02 5.62
CA ARG A 20 -10.34 -5.41 5.93
C ARG A 20 -8.91 -5.43 6.45
N VAL A 21 -8.55 -6.55 7.05
CA VAL A 21 -7.21 -6.70 7.61
C VAL A 21 -6.18 -6.70 6.48
N VAL A 22 -5.15 -5.90 6.63
CA VAL A 22 -4.02 -5.85 5.70
C VAL A 22 -2.88 -6.68 6.25
N MET A 23 -2.47 -6.42 7.52
CA MET A 23 -1.44 -7.20 8.19
C MET A 23 -1.97 -7.65 9.55
N PRO A 24 -2.21 -8.95 9.73
CA PRO A 24 -2.71 -9.43 11.03
C PRO A 24 -1.73 -9.18 12.16
N GLU A 25 -0.43 -9.18 11.89
CA GLU A 25 0.61 -8.97 12.90
C GLU A 25 1.68 -8.07 12.37
N GLY A 26 2.15 -7.17 13.22
CA GLY A 26 3.28 -6.33 12.88
C GLY A 26 2.95 -5.26 11.86
N THR A 27 3.99 -4.67 11.32
CA THR A 27 3.89 -3.64 10.29
C THR A 27 4.97 -3.88 9.25
N PHE A 28 4.81 -3.23 8.11
CA PHE A 28 5.79 -3.32 7.04
C PHE A 28 5.96 -1.94 6.42
N GLU A 29 7.20 -1.57 6.17
CA GLU A 29 7.50 -0.30 5.52
C GLU A 29 8.49 -0.52 4.40
N ALA A 30 8.24 0.10 3.25
CA ALA A 30 9.17 0.10 2.13
C ALA A 30 9.35 1.54 1.67
N LYS A 31 10.59 1.99 1.64
CA LYS A 31 10.94 3.35 1.23
C LYS A 31 11.57 3.38 -0.16
N THR A 32 11.74 2.22 -0.77
CA THR A 32 12.24 2.09 -2.14
C THR A 32 11.51 0.96 -2.81
N PRO A 33 11.44 0.96 -4.15
CA PRO A 33 10.83 -0.17 -4.85
C PRO A 33 11.51 -1.50 -4.54
N GLU A 34 12.81 -1.47 -4.31
CA GLU A 34 13.56 -2.69 -3.98
C GLU A 34 13.07 -3.28 -2.66
N GLN A 35 12.81 -2.43 -1.66
CA GLN A 35 12.29 -2.91 -0.39
C GLN A 35 10.89 -3.46 -0.54
N GLY A 36 10.15 -3.01 -1.54
CA GLY A 36 8.79 -3.46 -1.78
C GLY A 36 8.69 -4.73 -2.62
N GLU A 37 9.80 -5.25 -3.11
CA GLU A 37 9.75 -6.42 -3.99
C GLU A 37 9.19 -7.67 -3.31
N VAL A 38 9.25 -7.72 -1.98
CA VAL A 38 8.74 -8.86 -1.24
C VAL A 38 7.21 -8.88 -1.14
N SER A 39 6.55 -7.81 -1.55
CA SER A 39 5.10 -7.68 -1.42
C SER A 39 4.47 -7.36 -2.78
N PRO A 40 3.60 -8.24 -3.29
CA PRO A 40 2.87 -7.92 -4.52
C PRO A 40 2.07 -6.62 -4.42
N LEU A 41 1.49 -6.33 -3.25
CA LEU A 41 0.76 -5.08 -3.08
C LEU A 41 1.71 -3.89 -3.15
N ALA A 42 2.85 -3.96 -2.50
CA ALA A 42 3.82 -2.87 -2.55
C ALA A 42 4.30 -2.65 -3.98
N GLN A 43 4.52 -3.73 -4.73
CA GLN A 43 4.94 -3.60 -6.12
C GLN A 43 3.90 -2.85 -6.95
N ARG A 44 2.62 -3.14 -6.73
CA ARG A 44 1.56 -2.43 -7.46
C ARG A 44 1.56 -0.94 -7.12
N LEU A 45 1.81 -0.62 -5.85
CA LEU A 45 1.80 0.77 -5.41
C LEU A 45 3.02 1.54 -5.92
N PHE A 46 4.19 0.91 -5.90
CA PHE A 46 5.38 1.55 -6.44
C PHE A 46 5.33 1.71 -7.96
N ALA A 47 4.49 0.96 -8.63
CA ALA A 47 4.31 1.12 -10.07
C ALA A 47 3.57 2.42 -10.41
N VAL A 48 2.92 3.05 -9.43
CA VAL A 48 2.26 4.34 -9.65
C VAL A 48 3.32 5.43 -9.66
N PRO A 49 3.45 6.18 -10.76
CA PRO A 49 4.49 7.23 -10.82
C PRO A 49 4.31 8.24 -9.69
N GLY A 50 5.40 8.55 -9.02
CA GLY A 50 5.40 9.51 -7.92
C GLY A 50 5.36 8.88 -6.54
N VAL A 51 5.02 7.60 -6.43
CA VAL A 51 5.01 6.92 -5.14
C VAL A 51 6.44 6.58 -4.73
N THR A 52 6.81 7.00 -3.51
CA THR A 52 8.16 6.78 -3.01
C THR A 52 8.20 5.95 -1.73
N GLY A 53 7.06 5.67 -1.13
CA GLY A 53 7.05 4.86 0.08
C GLY A 53 5.67 4.29 0.34
N VAL A 54 5.64 3.15 1.03
CA VAL A 54 4.40 2.52 1.47
C VAL A 54 4.61 2.00 2.89
N PHE A 55 3.51 1.94 3.64
CA PHE A 55 3.51 1.41 5.00
C PHE A 55 2.21 0.63 5.19
N PHE A 56 2.32 -0.60 5.69
CA PHE A 56 1.16 -1.44 5.94
C PHE A 56 0.97 -1.61 7.43
N GLY A 57 -0.23 -1.32 7.91
CA GLY A 57 -0.61 -1.58 9.29
C GLY A 57 -1.67 -2.67 9.34
N TYR A 58 -2.33 -2.78 10.51
CA TYR A 58 -3.30 -3.85 10.71
C TYR A 58 -4.42 -3.80 9.66
N ASP A 59 -5.03 -2.63 9.49
CA ASP A 59 -6.19 -2.49 8.60
C ASP A 59 -6.06 -1.28 7.70
N PHE A 60 -4.84 -0.84 7.42
CA PHE A 60 -4.64 0.34 6.60
C PHE A 60 -3.34 0.24 5.81
N VAL A 61 -3.28 1.07 4.77
CA VAL A 61 -2.09 1.24 3.94
C VAL A 61 -1.84 2.74 3.84
N THR A 62 -0.61 3.18 4.10
CA THR A 62 -0.26 4.57 3.79
C THR A 62 0.65 4.57 2.57
N VAL A 63 0.51 5.63 1.77
CA VAL A 63 1.30 5.82 0.56
C VAL A 63 1.92 7.21 0.64
N THR A 64 3.21 7.29 0.42
CA THR A 64 3.95 8.55 0.41
C THR A 64 4.35 8.86 -1.03
N LYS A 65 4.17 10.11 -1.42
CA LYS A 65 4.52 10.56 -2.76
C LYS A 65 5.61 11.61 -2.69
N ALA A 66 6.44 11.65 -3.74
CA ALA A 66 7.42 12.73 -3.91
C ALA A 66 6.87 13.82 -4.82
N ASP A 67 5.96 13.46 -5.73
CA ASP A 67 5.53 14.36 -6.77
C ASP A 67 4.11 14.02 -7.21
N GLY A 68 3.45 14.97 -7.88
CA GLY A 68 2.10 14.74 -8.38
C GLY A 68 1.04 15.14 -7.37
N GLU A 69 -0.20 15.17 -7.85
CA GLU A 69 -1.35 15.54 -7.04
C GLU A 69 -2.10 14.29 -6.60
N TRP A 70 -2.54 14.27 -5.35
CA TRP A 70 -3.30 13.12 -4.86
C TRP A 70 -4.52 12.81 -5.72
N GLN A 71 -5.19 13.84 -6.23
CA GLN A 71 -6.36 13.61 -7.07
C GLN A 71 -6.03 12.84 -8.33
N HIS A 72 -4.79 12.91 -8.80
CA HIS A 72 -4.35 12.17 -9.98
C HIS A 72 -3.81 10.79 -9.61
N LEU A 73 -3.24 10.66 -8.41
CA LEU A 73 -2.64 9.39 -7.97
C LEU A 73 -3.66 8.44 -7.37
N LYS A 74 -4.69 8.99 -6.70
CA LYS A 74 -5.65 8.15 -5.97
C LYS A 74 -6.31 7.08 -6.82
N PRO A 75 -6.79 7.38 -8.04
CA PRO A 75 -7.44 6.33 -8.83
C PRO A 75 -6.53 5.12 -9.08
N ALA A 76 -5.25 5.37 -9.38
CA ALA A 76 -4.31 4.29 -9.63
C ALA A 76 -4.01 3.51 -8.36
N ILE A 77 -3.86 4.22 -7.24
CA ILE A 77 -3.58 3.58 -5.95
C ILE A 77 -4.78 2.75 -5.49
N LEU A 78 -5.98 3.33 -5.58
CA LEU A 78 -7.19 2.61 -5.21
C LEU A 78 -7.38 1.37 -6.07
N GLY A 79 -7.11 1.50 -7.39
CA GLY A 79 -7.20 0.36 -8.29
C GLY A 79 -6.21 -0.72 -7.94
N GLY A 80 -4.99 -0.34 -7.56
CA GLY A 80 -3.98 -1.32 -7.16
C GLY A 80 -4.34 -2.06 -5.90
N ILE A 81 -4.84 -1.35 -4.89
CA ILE A 81 -5.27 -1.98 -3.65
C ILE A 81 -6.45 -2.91 -3.90
N MET A 82 -7.44 -2.41 -4.63
CA MET A 82 -8.64 -3.19 -4.93
C MET A 82 -8.28 -4.46 -5.70
N GLU A 83 -7.45 -4.33 -6.73
CA GLU A 83 -7.07 -5.47 -7.54
C GLU A 83 -6.29 -6.50 -6.73
N HIS A 84 -5.43 -6.04 -5.85
CA HIS A 84 -4.67 -6.96 -4.99
C HIS A 84 -5.62 -7.85 -4.18
N PHE A 85 -6.61 -7.24 -3.53
CA PHE A 85 -7.52 -8.01 -2.70
C PHE A 85 -8.48 -8.86 -3.53
N MET A 86 -8.84 -8.40 -4.72
CA MET A 86 -9.75 -9.16 -5.57
C MET A 86 -9.09 -10.39 -6.18
N THR A 87 -7.79 -10.33 -6.43
CA THR A 87 -7.08 -11.49 -6.99
C THR A 87 -6.73 -12.51 -5.93
N GLY A 88 -6.81 -12.14 -4.64
CA GLY A 88 -6.43 -13.04 -3.57
C GLY A 88 -4.94 -13.25 -3.44
N ALA A 89 -4.14 -12.36 -4.02
CA ALA A 89 -2.70 -12.48 -3.93
C ALA A 89 -2.24 -12.35 -2.48
N PRO A 90 -1.17 -13.06 -2.08
CA PRO A 90 -0.63 -12.91 -0.74
C PRO A 90 -0.01 -11.53 -0.56
N LEU A 91 -0.01 -11.05 0.69
CA LEU A 91 0.61 -9.76 0.97
C LEU A 91 2.12 -9.81 0.72
N PHE A 92 2.74 -10.91 1.07
CA PHE A 92 4.18 -11.10 0.89
C PHE A 92 4.44 -12.33 0.01
N ALA A 93 5.36 -12.17 -0.93
CA ALA A 93 5.75 -13.25 -1.83
C ALA A 93 6.73 -14.20 -1.12
N ASN A 94 6.76 -15.46 -1.58
CA ASN A 94 7.77 -16.44 -1.17
C ASN A 94 7.84 -16.64 0.34
N GLY A 95 6.72 -16.45 1.04
CA GLY A 95 6.66 -16.68 2.48
C GLY A 95 7.31 -15.60 3.32
N TYR A 96 7.74 -14.52 2.71
CA TYR A 96 8.30 -13.41 3.48
C TYR A 96 7.27 -12.94 4.52
N GLY A 97 7.73 -12.69 5.73
CA GLY A 97 6.86 -12.24 6.80
C GLY A 97 6.14 -13.37 7.51
N ALA A 98 6.25 -14.60 7.01
CA ALA A 98 5.63 -15.73 7.68
C ALA A 98 6.36 -16.01 9.00
N THR A 99 5.58 -16.41 9.99
CA THR A 99 6.13 -16.77 11.30
C THR A 99 6.16 -18.27 11.43
N GLU A 100 7.30 -18.79 11.74
CA GLU A 100 7.48 -20.23 11.86
C GLU A 100 7.38 -20.71 13.28
#